data_037db0fd39b0e9a07df24b5af0432694
#
_entry.id   037db0fd39b0e9a07df24b5af0432694
#
_cell.length_a   1.000
_cell.length_b   1.000
_cell.length_c   1.000
_cell.angle_alpha   90.00
_cell.angle_beta   90.00
_cell.angle_gamma   90.00
#
_symmetry.space_group_name_H-M   'P 1'
#
loop_
_entity.id
_entity.type
_entity.pdbx_description
1 polymer ?
#
loop_
_entity_poly.entity_id
_entity_poly.type
_entity_poly.pdbx_seq_one_letter_code
_entity_poly.pdbx_strand_id
1 'polypeptide(L)'
;VRAKAAPGYLTERMDLLQQALANAFGVTGGANLVECNFSVVTTPPGELSVLQRLPHFDSTDPSSLAVLHYLCGPEHGGTAFYRHRATGFETVSASRLEDYSQVMEAEAQRGAAPQAGYLRGDTPLFEQTYRVEAAFNRLVIYRGWTLHSGTVPDGHSLSPDPRMGRLTINTFLQVP
;
A
#
# COMPACT_ATOMS: atom_id res chain seq x y z
N VAL A 1 11.72 8.24 -3.44
CA VAL A 1 12.64 8.74 -2.38
C VAL A 1 11.98 8.53 -1.02
N ARG A 2 12.75 8.06 -0.01
CA ARG A 2 12.27 7.85 1.38
C ARG A 2 13.18 8.55 2.37
N ALA A 3 12.59 9.04 3.48
CA ALA A 3 13.30 9.61 4.62
C ALA A 3 12.55 9.27 5.91
N LYS A 4 13.27 9.01 7.01
CA LYS A 4 12.64 8.73 8.30
C LYS A 4 11.79 9.91 8.76
N ALA A 5 10.59 9.62 9.29
CA ALA A 5 9.77 10.63 9.93
C ALA A 5 10.36 11.02 11.30
N ALA A 6 10.11 12.27 11.70
CA ALA A 6 10.53 12.75 13.02
C ALA A 6 9.84 11.93 14.13
N PRO A 7 10.53 11.63 15.25
CA PRO A 7 9.95 10.85 16.34
C PRO A 7 8.63 11.40 16.87
N GLY A 8 8.46 12.72 16.93
CA GLY A 8 7.24 13.39 17.38
C GLY A 8 6.02 13.22 16.48
N TYR A 9 6.21 12.84 15.21
CA TYR A 9 5.10 12.71 14.26
C TYR A 9 4.01 11.75 14.72
N LEU A 10 4.38 10.57 15.22
CA LEU A 10 3.43 9.59 15.71
C LEU A 10 2.87 9.95 17.08
N THR A 11 3.70 10.50 17.97
CA THR A 11 3.28 10.87 19.33
C THR A 11 2.08 11.81 19.33
N GLU A 12 2.07 12.79 18.44
CA GLU A 12 0.97 13.75 18.30
C GLU A 12 -0.35 13.13 17.78
N ARG A 13 -0.29 11.91 17.22
CA ARG A 13 -1.43 11.23 16.58
C ARG A 13 -1.83 9.92 17.27
N MET A 14 -1.15 9.58 18.37
CA MET A 14 -1.35 8.30 19.06
C MET A 14 -2.79 8.08 19.52
N ASP A 15 -3.43 9.09 20.09
CA ASP A 15 -4.81 8.96 20.58
C ASP A 15 -5.78 8.65 19.43
N LEU A 16 -5.65 9.37 18.30
CA LEU A 16 -6.45 9.13 17.10
C LEU A 16 -6.21 7.72 16.53
N LEU A 17 -4.96 7.29 16.46
CA LEU A 17 -4.60 5.97 15.98
C LEU A 17 -5.14 4.88 16.90
N GLN A 18 -5.00 5.02 18.21
CA GLN A 18 -5.52 4.05 19.19
C GLN A 18 -7.03 3.90 19.08
N GLN A 19 -7.78 5.01 18.97
CA GLN A 19 -9.22 4.94 18.74
C GLN A 19 -9.58 4.20 17.43
N ALA A 20 -8.90 4.52 16.35
CA ALA A 20 -9.13 3.88 15.05
C ALA A 20 -8.79 2.37 15.09
N LEU A 21 -7.70 2.00 15.74
CA LEU A 21 -7.28 0.62 15.91
C LEU A 21 -8.26 -0.17 16.78
N ALA A 22 -8.73 0.41 17.87
CA ALA A 22 -9.74 -0.23 18.74
C ALA A 22 -11.07 -0.43 18.00
N ASN A 23 -11.57 0.60 17.33
CA ASN A 23 -12.89 0.59 16.69
C ASN A 23 -12.94 -0.29 15.43
N ALA A 24 -11.91 -0.24 14.59
CA ALA A 24 -11.92 -0.92 13.29
C ALA A 24 -11.23 -2.29 13.29
N PHE A 25 -10.27 -2.50 14.18
CA PHE A 25 -9.45 -3.71 14.20
C PHE A 25 -9.55 -4.51 15.50
N GLY A 26 -10.29 -4.01 16.50
CA GLY A 26 -10.44 -4.65 17.82
C GLY A 26 -9.15 -4.64 18.65
N VAL A 27 -8.19 -3.78 18.32
CA VAL A 27 -6.90 -3.67 19.01
C VAL A 27 -7.05 -2.77 20.23
N THR A 28 -7.08 -3.35 21.42
CA THR A 28 -7.20 -2.62 22.70
C THR A 28 -5.86 -2.48 23.42
N GLY A 29 -4.85 -3.23 22.99
CA GLY A 29 -3.46 -3.11 23.47
C GLY A 29 -2.67 -2.04 22.70
N GLY A 30 -1.46 -1.79 23.15
CA GLY A 30 -0.54 -0.89 22.42
C GLY A 30 -0.12 -1.46 21.07
N ALA A 31 0.29 -0.61 20.14
CA ALA A 31 0.90 -0.99 18.89
C ALA A 31 2.41 -0.67 18.93
N ASN A 32 3.23 -1.60 18.49
CA ASN A 32 4.67 -1.38 18.35
C ASN A 32 4.98 -0.77 16.99
N LEU A 33 5.74 0.32 16.98
CA LEU A 33 6.23 0.93 15.75
C LEU A 33 7.35 0.08 15.16
N VAL A 34 7.17 -0.39 13.93
CA VAL A 34 8.21 -1.07 13.15
C VAL A 34 8.98 -0.07 12.32
N GLU A 35 8.28 0.75 11.55
CA GLU A 35 8.88 1.73 10.65
C GLU A 35 7.95 2.92 10.42
N CYS A 36 8.51 4.11 10.22
CA CYS A 36 7.77 5.31 9.85
C CYS A 36 8.62 6.20 8.95
N ASN A 37 8.20 6.35 7.69
CA ASN A 37 8.96 7.06 6.67
C ASN A 37 8.09 8.00 5.83
N PHE A 38 8.62 9.18 5.52
CA PHE A 38 8.18 9.96 4.37
C PHE A 38 8.53 9.22 3.08
N SER A 39 7.64 9.27 2.12
CA SER A 39 7.83 8.68 0.79
C SER A 39 7.31 9.63 -0.28
N VAL A 40 8.13 9.88 -1.29
CA VAL A 40 7.73 10.61 -2.51
C VAL A 40 7.90 9.68 -3.71
N VAL A 41 6.88 9.59 -4.54
CA VAL A 41 6.92 8.78 -5.77
C VAL A 41 7.69 9.54 -6.85
N THR A 42 8.77 8.94 -7.34
CA THR A 42 9.68 9.58 -8.31
C THR A 42 10.05 8.68 -9.49
N THR A 43 9.69 7.39 -9.45
CA THR A 43 10.08 6.45 -10.50
C THR A 43 9.23 6.65 -11.75
N PRO A 44 9.82 6.93 -12.93
CA PRO A 44 9.08 7.00 -14.18
C PRO A 44 8.35 5.68 -14.48
N PRO A 45 7.15 5.71 -15.10
CA PRO A 45 6.37 4.51 -15.40
C PRO A 45 7.14 3.45 -16.20
N GLY A 46 8.03 3.88 -17.12
CA GLY A 46 8.86 2.98 -17.94
C GLY A 46 10.02 2.32 -17.18
N GLU A 47 10.37 2.83 -16.00
CA GLU A 47 11.46 2.31 -15.16
C GLU A 47 10.96 1.40 -14.01
N LEU A 48 9.63 1.22 -13.90
CA LEU A 48 9.06 0.33 -12.90
C LEU A 48 9.46 -1.12 -13.19
N SER A 49 9.96 -1.81 -12.17
CA SER A 49 10.16 -3.26 -12.23
C SER A 49 8.82 -3.98 -12.39
N VAL A 50 8.86 -5.24 -12.79
CA VAL A 50 7.65 -6.08 -12.92
C VAL A 50 6.86 -6.11 -11.61
N LEU A 51 7.54 -6.28 -10.48
CA LEU A 51 6.90 -6.33 -9.16
C LEU A 51 6.24 -5.01 -8.76
N GLN A 52 6.79 -3.87 -9.16
CA GLN A 52 6.21 -2.55 -8.89
C GLN A 52 4.94 -2.25 -9.71
N ARG A 53 4.66 -3.06 -10.73
CA ARG A 53 3.47 -2.97 -11.58
C ARG A 53 2.37 -3.95 -11.15
N LEU A 54 2.57 -4.67 -10.05
CA LEU A 54 1.62 -5.64 -9.49
C LEU A 54 1.13 -5.16 -8.11
N PRO A 55 -0.07 -5.56 -7.69
CA PRO A 55 -0.44 -5.44 -6.29
C PRO A 55 0.54 -6.21 -5.41
N HIS A 56 0.88 -5.65 -4.27
CA HIS A 56 1.75 -6.26 -3.28
C HIS A 56 1.09 -6.31 -1.91
N PHE A 57 1.68 -7.03 -1.00
CA PHE A 57 1.38 -7.03 0.43
C PHE A 57 2.67 -6.71 1.18
N ASP A 58 2.54 -6.07 2.34
CA ASP A 58 3.69 -5.61 3.12
C ASP A 58 4.22 -6.71 4.06
N SER A 59 3.33 -7.60 4.50
CA SER A 59 3.63 -8.67 5.45
C SER A 59 2.63 -9.81 5.29
N THR A 60 3.05 -11.03 5.63
CA THR A 60 2.14 -12.20 5.75
C THR A 60 1.59 -12.39 7.17
N ASP A 61 2.04 -11.57 8.12
CA ASP A 61 1.66 -11.61 9.52
C ASP A 61 0.33 -10.88 9.74
N PRO A 62 -0.70 -11.55 10.33
CA PRO A 62 -2.00 -10.94 10.60
C PRO A 62 -1.96 -9.78 11.59
N SER A 63 -0.94 -9.71 12.44
CA SER A 63 -0.75 -8.63 13.41
C SER A 63 -0.07 -7.40 12.82
N SER A 64 0.39 -7.46 11.56
CA SER A 64 0.97 -6.32 10.85
C SER A 64 -0.11 -5.40 10.30
N LEU A 65 -0.01 -4.11 10.61
CA LEU A 65 -0.87 -3.04 10.08
C LEU A 65 -0.03 -2.00 9.35
N ALA A 66 -0.55 -1.52 8.23
CA ALA A 66 -0.02 -0.37 7.52
C ALA A 66 -0.91 0.85 7.78
N VAL A 67 -0.31 1.99 8.08
CA VAL A 67 -0.96 3.30 8.20
C VAL A 67 -0.35 4.21 7.15
N LEU A 68 -1.15 4.55 6.16
CA LEU A 68 -0.77 5.46 5.08
C LEU A 68 -1.38 6.83 5.33
N HIS A 69 -0.56 7.86 5.51
CA HIS A 69 -1.00 9.24 5.65
C HIS A 69 -0.67 10.03 4.40
N TYR A 70 -1.69 10.50 3.69
CA TYR A 70 -1.52 11.36 2.52
C TYR A 70 -1.23 12.79 2.95
N LEU A 71 -0.11 13.34 2.46
CA LEU A 71 0.26 14.75 2.56
C LEU A 71 0.20 15.43 1.18
N CYS A 72 -0.67 14.92 0.31
CA CYS A 72 -0.92 15.39 -1.05
C CYS A 72 -2.42 15.33 -1.36
N GLY A 73 -2.83 15.99 -2.43
CA GLY A 73 -4.22 16.03 -2.88
C GLY A 73 -4.61 14.88 -3.83
N PRO A 74 -5.87 14.83 -4.25
CA PRO A 74 -6.42 13.76 -5.10
C PRO A 74 -5.80 13.71 -6.50
N GLU A 75 -5.23 14.81 -6.97
CA GLU A 75 -4.49 14.89 -8.25
C GLU A 75 -3.28 13.95 -8.28
N HIS A 76 -2.81 13.49 -7.12
CA HIS A 76 -1.71 12.55 -6.96
C HIS A 76 -2.15 11.07 -6.92
N GLY A 77 -3.44 10.79 -7.16
CA GLY A 77 -4.00 9.45 -7.19
C GLY A 77 -4.47 8.96 -5.82
N GLY A 78 -4.06 7.75 -5.41
CA GLY A 78 -4.56 7.15 -4.19
C GLY A 78 -3.91 5.80 -3.90
N THR A 79 -4.69 4.90 -3.30
CA THR A 79 -4.35 3.50 -3.06
C THR A 79 -5.53 2.63 -3.46
N ALA A 80 -5.27 1.58 -4.21
CA ALA A 80 -6.29 0.59 -4.58
C ALA A 80 -5.98 -0.77 -3.94
N PHE A 81 -7.03 -1.51 -3.68
CA PHE A 81 -7.02 -2.86 -3.11
C PHE A 81 -7.52 -3.84 -4.16
N TYR A 82 -6.99 -5.06 -4.12
CA TYR A 82 -7.16 -6.00 -5.22
C TYR A 82 -7.50 -7.41 -4.73
N ARG A 83 -8.19 -8.14 -5.61
CA ARG A 83 -8.36 -9.59 -5.56
C ARG A 83 -7.58 -10.22 -6.69
N HIS A 84 -6.73 -11.20 -6.41
CA HIS A 84 -6.08 -12.00 -7.42
C HIS A 84 -7.11 -12.96 -8.04
N ARG A 85 -7.34 -12.88 -9.35
CA ARG A 85 -8.45 -13.57 -10.01
C ARG A 85 -8.36 -15.08 -9.93
N ALA A 86 -7.17 -15.64 -10.13
CA ALA A 86 -6.99 -17.08 -10.17
C ALA A 86 -7.13 -17.76 -8.79
N THR A 87 -6.66 -17.12 -7.71
CA THR A 87 -6.77 -17.67 -6.35
C THR A 87 -8.00 -17.16 -5.59
N GLY A 88 -8.61 -16.06 -6.02
CA GLY A 88 -9.64 -15.37 -5.27
C GLY A 88 -9.13 -14.63 -4.03
N PHE A 89 -7.81 -14.55 -3.83
CA PHE A 89 -7.24 -13.96 -2.63
C PHE A 89 -7.21 -12.43 -2.70
N GLU A 90 -7.69 -11.79 -1.65
CA GLU A 90 -7.52 -10.36 -1.37
C GLU A 90 -6.41 -10.13 -0.34
N THR A 91 -6.04 -11.19 0.38
CA THR A 91 -5.01 -11.19 1.42
C THR A 91 -4.10 -12.40 1.28
N VAL A 92 -2.80 -12.20 1.55
CA VAL A 92 -1.78 -13.26 1.50
C VAL A 92 -1.20 -13.46 2.90
N SER A 93 -1.80 -14.41 3.66
CA SER A 93 -1.26 -14.87 4.93
C SER A 93 -0.09 -15.84 4.73
N ALA A 94 0.63 -16.16 5.80
CA ALA A 94 1.70 -17.16 5.76
C ALA A 94 1.20 -18.52 5.21
N SER A 95 -0.03 -18.92 5.55
CA SER A 95 -0.63 -20.17 5.06
C SER A 95 -1.07 -20.15 3.59
N ARG A 96 -1.19 -18.96 2.97
CA ARG A 96 -1.57 -18.77 1.57
C ARG A 96 -0.39 -18.42 0.66
N LEU A 97 0.76 -18.10 1.25
CA LEU A 97 1.91 -17.59 0.51
C LEU A 97 2.40 -18.56 -0.56
N GLU A 98 2.49 -19.86 -0.22
CA GLU A 98 2.97 -20.87 -1.15
C GLU A 98 2.02 -21.02 -2.35
N ASP A 99 0.72 -21.21 -2.10
CA ASP A 99 -0.29 -21.32 -3.16
C ASP A 99 -0.32 -20.08 -4.04
N TYR A 100 -0.29 -18.89 -3.42
CA TYR A 100 -0.26 -17.63 -4.16
C TYR A 100 0.97 -17.53 -5.06
N SER A 101 2.16 -17.85 -4.54
CA SER A 101 3.42 -17.77 -5.28
C SER A 101 3.46 -18.74 -6.46
N GLN A 102 3.03 -20.00 -6.24
CA GLN A 102 2.98 -21.02 -7.30
C GLN A 102 2.05 -20.62 -8.44
N VAL A 103 0.88 -20.05 -8.13
CA VAL A 103 -0.06 -19.59 -9.15
C VAL A 103 0.50 -18.40 -9.92
N MET A 104 1.08 -17.40 -9.22
CA MET A 104 1.72 -16.24 -9.86
C MET A 104 2.87 -16.65 -10.80
N GLU A 105 3.71 -17.61 -10.38
CA GLU A 105 4.78 -18.15 -11.22
C GLU A 105 4.24 -18.86 -12.46
N ALA A 106 3.19 -19.68 -12.31
CA ALA A 106 2.54 -20.36 -13.42
C ALA A 106 1.91 -19.37 -14.43
N GLU A 107 1.32 -18.28 -13.95
CA GLU A 107 0.79 -17.22 -14.80
C GLU A 107 1.91 -16.49 -15.56
N ALA A 108 3.00 -16.16 -14.89
CA ALA A 108 4.17 -15.55 -15.51
C ALA A 108 4.79 -16.45 -16.60
N GLN A 109 4.89 -17.77 -16.37
CA GLN A 109 5.37 -18.75 -17.34
C GLN A 109 4.46 -18.87 -18.58
N ARG A 110 3.15 -18.60 -18.43
CA ARG A 110 2.19 -18.54 -19.55
C ARG A 110 2.22 -17.21 -20.30
N GLY A 111 3.15 -16.33 -19.95
CA GLY A 111 3.29 -15.01 -20.58
C GLY A 111 2.36 -13.94 -20.03
N ALA A 112 1.71 -14.18 -18.90
CA ALA A 112 0.96 -13.15 -18.22
C ALA A 112 1.95 -12.11 -17.66
N ALA A 113 1.86 -10.90 -18.19
CA ALA A 113 2.71 -9.79 -17.75
C ALA A 113 1.83 -8.62 -17.29
N PRO A 114 2.24 -7.89 -16.24
CA PRO A 114 1.54 -6.68 -15.85
C PRO A 114 1.65 -5.63 -16.95
N GLN A 115 0.61 -4.79 -17.05
CA GLN A 115 0.63 -3.65 -17.97
C GLN A 115 1.81 -2.71 -17.65
N ALA A 116 2.26 -1.96 -18.67
CA ALA A 116 3.27 -0.94 -18.45
C ALA A 116 2.71 0.20 -17.57
N GLY A 117 3.57 0.75 -16.70
CA GLY A 117 3.21 1.88 -15.85
C GLY A 117 2.61 1.48 -14.49
N TYR A 118 2.12 2.49 -13.79
CA TYR A 118 1.47 2.31 -12.50
C TYR A 118 0.13 1.60 -12.63
N LEU A 119 -0.13 0.70 -11.70
CA LEU A 119 -1.36 -0.10 -11.71
C LEU A 119 -2.59 0.77 -11.47
N ARG A 120 -3.64 0.57 -12.30
CA ARG A 120 -4.92 1.29 -12.18
C ARG A 120 -6.05 0.41 -12.69
N GLY A 121 -7.13 0.36 -11.89
CA GLY A 121 -8.32 -0.41 -12.25
C GLY A 121 -8.05 -1.92 -12.34
N ASP A 122 -8.93 -2.60 -13.03
CA ASP A 122 -8.87 -4.02 -13.29
C ASP A 122 -7.75 -4.39 -14.26
N THR A 123 -7.17 -5.55 -14.06
CA THR A 123 -6.20 -6.16 -14.97
C THR A 123 -6.64 -7.60 -15.32
N PRO A 124 -6.00 -8.26 -16.28
CA PRO A 124 -6.25 -9.69 -16.51
C PRO A 124 -6.03 -10.57 -15.28
N LEU A 125 -5.05 -10.23 -14.42
CA LEU A 125 -4.68 -11.02 -13.23
C LEU A 125 -5.42 -10.56 -11.96
N PHE A 126 -5.81 -9.30 -11.87
CA PHE A 126 -6.35 -8.70 -10.65
C PHE A 126 -7.62 -7.90 -10.91
N GLU A 127 -8.58 -8.06 -10.01
CA GLU A 127 -9.78 -7.24 -9.90
C GLU A 127 -9.56 -6.17 -8.83
N GLN A 128 -9.83 -4.90 -9.15
CA GLN A 128 -9.83 -3.83 -8.15
C GLN A 128 -11.11 -3.91 -7.31
N THR A 129 -10.97 -4.24 -6.03
CA THR A 129 -12.12 -4.38 -5.12
C THR A 129 -12.49 -3.08 -4.43
N TYR A 130 -11.51 -2.23 -4.17
CA TYR A 130 -11.72 -0.93 -3.54
C TYR A 130 -10.64 0.07 -3.93
N ARG A 131 -10.96 1.37 -3.82
CA ARG A 131 -10.01 2.46 -4.03
C ARG A 131 -10.26 3.59 -3.04
N VAL A 132 -9.18 4.13 -2.50
CA VAL A 132 -9.17 5.34 -1.68
C VAL A 132 -8.39 6.41 -2.42
N GLU A 133 -9.03 7.54 -2.72
CA GLU A 133 -8.34 8.70 -3.29
C GLU A 133 -7.47 9.37 -2.24
N ALA A 134 -6.32 9.89 -2.66
CA ALA A 134 -5.53 10.77 -1.82
C ALA A 134 -6.36 12.01 -1.45
N ALA A 135 -6.24 12.42 -0.22
CA ALA A 135 -6.71 13.73 0.25
C ALA A 135 -5.73 14.20 1.32
N PHE A 136 -5.40 15.47 1.28
CA PHE A 136 -4.48 16.02 2.28
C PHE A 136 -4.97 15.72 3.71
N ASN A 137 -4.07 15.23 4.54
CA ASN A 137 -4.32 14.82 5.93
C ASN A 137 -5.26 13.61 6.10
N ARG A 138 -5.47 12.79 5.06
CA ARG A 138 -6.21 11.52 5.16
C ARG A 138 -5.30 10.41 5.63
N LEU A 139 -5.75 9.66 6.65
CA LEU A 139 -5.16 8.40 7.10
C LEU A 139 -5.96 7.23 6.54
N VAL A 140 -5.26 6.22 6.06
CA VAL A 140 -5.83 4.92 5.65
C VAL A 140 -5.10 3.85 6.44
N ILE A 141 -5.84 2.97 7.12
CA ILE A 141 -5.28 1.86 7.90
C ILE A 141 -5.79 0.56 7.30
N TYR A 142 -4.88 -0.38 7.06
CA TYR A 142 -5.22 -1.70 6.52
C TYR A 142 -4.26 -2.78 7.04
N ARG A 143 -4.69 -4.05 6.93
CA ARG A 143 -3.83 -5.19 7.28
C ARG A 143 -2.66 -5.28 6.30
N GLY A 144 -1.43 -5.50 6.80
CA GLY A 144 -0.23 -5.59 5.98
C GLY A 144 -0.26 -6.71 4.95
N TRP A 145 -1.08 -7.73 5.14
CA TRP A 145 -1.26 -8.85 4.21
C TRP A 145 -2.25 -8.61 3.05
N THR A 146 -2.88 -7.42 3.02
CA THR A 146 -3.86 -7.08 1.98
C THR A 146 -3.17 -6.72 0.67
N LEU A 147 -3.63 -7.29 -0.45
CA LEU A 147 -3.13 -6.95 -1.79
C LEU A 147 -3.53 -5.53 -2.15
N HIS A 148 -2.54 -4.67 -2.34
CA HIS A 148 -2.76 -3.25 -2.63
C HIS A 148 -1.67 -2.68 -3.54
N SER A 149 -1.93 -1.51 -4.09
CA SER A 149 -0.98 -0.72 -4.86
C SER A 149 -1.30 0.77 -4.78
N GLY A 150 -0.26 1.60 -4.81
CA GLY A 150 -0.43 3.03 -5.04
C GLY A 150 -0.90 3.28 -6.47
N THR A 151 -1.97 4.07 -6.63
CA THR A 151 -2.45 4.49 -7.96
C THR A 151 -1.87 5.87 -8.28
N VAL A 152 -1.10 5.97 -9.36
CA VAL A 152 -0.50 7.23 -9.82
C VAL A 152 -1.09 7.57 -11.18
N PRO A 153 -1.72 8.75 -11.38
CA PRO A 153 -2.33 9.13 -12.66
C PRO A 153 -1.29 9.28 -13.77
N ASP A 154 -1.71 9.07 -15.03
CA ASP A 154 -0.87 9.35 -16.19
C ASP A 154 -0.57 10.85 -16.26
N GLY A 155 0.66 11.16 -16.71
CA GLY A 155 1.11 12.55 -16.81
C GLY A 155 1.33 13.25 -15.47
N HIS A 156 1.20 12.50 -14.36
CA HIS A 156 1.45 13.04 -13.03
C HIS A 156 2.91 13.48 -12.88
N SER A 157 3.11 14.61 -12.19
CA SER A 157 4.46 15.09 -11.86
C SER A 157 5.12 14.14 -10.85
N LEU A 158 6.23 13.51 -11.25
CA LEU A 158 7.06 12.66 -10.39
C LEU A 158 8.18 13.48 -9.73
N SER A 159 7.88 14.74 -9.39
CA SER A 159 8.82 15.64 -8.74
C SER A 159 9.32 15.07 -7.41
N PRO A 160 10.62 15.08 -7.14
CA PRO A 160 11.18 14.76 -5.83
C PRO A 160 10.92 15.85 -4.77
N ASP A 161 10.46 17.05 -5.17
CA ASP A 161 10.05 18.11 -4.24
C ASP A 161 8.77 17.65 -3.50
N PRO A 162 8.80 17.50 -2.18
CA PRO A 162 7.65 17.02 -1.40
C PRO A 162 6.43 17.96 -1.47
N ARG A 163 6.60 19.20 -1.88
CA ARG A 163 5.50 20.17 -2.07
C ARG A 163 4.77 19.98 -3.41
N MET A 164 5.42 19.32 -4.36
CA MET A 164 4.93 19.14 -5.73
C MET A 164 4.68 17.67 -6.09
N GLY A 165 5.25 16.75 -5.34
CA GLY A 165 5.17 15.31 -5.57
C GLY A 165 4.09 14.64 -4.74
N ARG A 166 3.87 13.34 -5.03
CA ARG A 166 2.99 12.48 -4.23
C ARG A 166 3.67 12.14 -2.90
N LEU A 167 3.51 13.02 -1.92
CA LEU A 167 4.05 12.84 -0.57
C LEU A 167 3.09 12.03 0.29
N THR A 168 3.62 11.00 0.93
CA THR A 168 2.94 10.20 1.94
C THR A 168 3.84 9.93 3.14
N ILE A 169 3.26 9.59 4.28
CA ILE A 169 3.98 8.93 5.38
C ILE A 169 3.45 7.50 5.48
N ASN A 170 4.37 6.55 5.39
CA ASN A 170 4.09 5.13 5.52
C ASN A 170 4.57 4.68 6.90
N THR A 171 3.64 4.19 7.71
CA THR A 171 3.94 3.67 9.05
C THR A 171 3.52 2.21 9.11
N PHE A 172 4.42 1.35 9.60
CA PHE A 172 4.14 -0.04 9.84
C PHE A 172 4.09 -0.30 11.35
N LEU A 173 3.01 -0.94 11.76
CA LEU A 173 2.74 -1.25 13.17
C LEU A 173 2.63 -2.77 13.35
N GLN A 174 3.08 -3.24 14.51
CA GLN A 174 2.83 -4.59 14.98
C GLN A 174 1.87 -4.49 16.18
N VAL A 175 0.71 -5.14 16.05
CA VAL A 175 -0.30 -5.19 17.12
C VAL A 175 -0.29 -6.57 17.81
N PRO A 176 -0.79 -6.68 19.05
CA PRO A 176 -0.88 -7.97 19.76
C PRO A 176 -1.72 -9.01 19.03
#